data_ca9f2ed2e52fca78d6cfc4fd37986c28
#
_entry.id   ca9f2ed2e52fca78d6cfc4fd37986c28
#
_cell.length_a   1.000
_cell.length_b   1.000
_cell.length_c   1.000
_cell.angle_alpha   90.00
_cell.angle_beta   90.00
_cell.angle_gamma   90.00
#
_symmetry.space_group_name_H-M   'P 1'
#
loop_
_entity.id
_entity.type
_entity.pdbx_description
1 polymer ?
#
loop_
_entity_poly.entity_id
_entity_poly.type
_entity_poly.pdbx_seq_one_letter_code
_entity_poly.pdbx_strand_id
1 'polypeptide(L)'
;MAVDFVATEELVIAARRNLSQNVWDYLTGGAESETTMRRNRLGFDNLALRPRVLVDVSTIDAGTTFLGHRLRIPVMLAPIGSLQTLTPEGGVAVAKAAEQFGTINFVSSVTQPSLEEIAAASSSPKVFQLYVHGDMKWVESIIARVKKAGYHAFCLTVDTAYYGRRERQTMDRWLPPARRTPPDPRYQASLTWETMDAIKEMAGLPFILKGVATAEDAAIAVEHEVDVIYISNHGGRQLDHGRGTIDMLPEIVAAAGGRAEIILDGGILRGTDVLKAIALGAKAVAIGKLQGWALAAAGQAGLVRALELLENEIITAMGLLGVTRLDQLSPAYVCPAQPVAPAHEMSAFVRIPGGRLT
;
A
#
# COMPACT_ATOMS: atom_id res chain seq x y z
N MET A 1 -13.01 -18.80 12.66
CA MET A 1 -14.42 -18.68 12.26
C MET A 1 -14.48 -17.83 11.00
N ALA A 2 -15.26 -18.22 9.98
CA ALA A 2 -15.49 -17.37 8.82
C ALA A 2 -16.21 -16.08 9.28
N VAL A 3 -15.74 -14.94 8.84
CA VAL A 3 -16.35 -13.64 9.14
C VAL A 3 -17.35 -13.31 8.05
N ASP A 4 -18.58 -12.98 8.43
CA ASP A 4 -19.70 -12.75 7.52
C ASP A 4 -19.83 -11.28 7.13
N PHE A 5 -18.72 -10.68 6.64
CA PHE A 5 -18.75 -9.36 6.01
C PHE A 5 -19.07 -9.49 4.53
N VAL A 6 -20.04 -8.75 4.03
CA VAL A 6 -20.48 -8.79 2.63
C VAL A 6 -19.98 -7.59 1.81
N ALA A 7 -19.45 -6.56 2.48
CA ALA A 7 -18.86 -5.38 1.86
C ALA A 7 -17.67 -4.85 2.67
N THR A 8 -16.71 -4.22 1.98
CA THR A 8 -15.55 -3.59 2.63
C THR A 8 -15.93 -2.50 3.63
N GLU A 9 -17.07 -1.83 3.42
CA GLU A 9 -17.63 -0.82 4.32
C GLU A 9 -17.94 -1.39 5.72
N GLU A 10 -18.42 -2.63 5.80
CA GLU A 10 -18.73 -3.28 7.08
C GLU A 10 -17.47 -3.52 7.92
N LEU A 11 -16.34 -3.82 7.25
CA LEU A 11 -15.03 -3.91 7.90
C LEU A 11 -14.61 -2.57 8.53
N VAL A 12 -14.85 -1.46 7.82
CA VAL A 12 -14.53 -0.11 8.32
C VAL A 12 -15.38 0.22 9.54
N ILE A 13 -16.68 -0.07 9.49
CA ILE A 13 -17.62 0.15 10.62
C ILE A 13 -17.22 -0.73 11.83
N ALA A 14 -16.87 -1.99 11.61
CA ALA A 14 -16.41 -2.88 12.66
C ALA A 14 -15.09 -2.41 13.27
N ALA A 15 -14.13 -2.00 12.44
CA ALA A 15 -12.86 -1.42 12.88
C ALA A 15 -13.07 -0.17 13.77
N ARG A 16 -13.98 0.73 13.38
CA ARG A 16 -14.30 1.92 14.18
C ARG A 16 -14.83 1.57 15.56
N ARG A 17 -15.64 0.51 15.68
CA ARG A 17 -16.17 0.02 16.96
C ARG A 17 -15.12 -0.64 17.85
N ASN A 18 -14.12 -1.28 17.25
CA ASN A 18 -13.10 -2.04 17.95
C ASN A 18 -11.91 -1.18 18.39
N LEU A 19 -11.66 -0.05 17.71
CA LEU A 19 -10.51 0.80 17.97
C LEU A 19 -10.85 1.94 18.93
N SER A 20 -9.92 2.25 19.85
CA SER A 20 -9.96 3.50 20.59
C SER A 20 -9.83 4.70 19.64
N GLN A 21 -10.28 5.89 20.06
CA GLN A 21 -10.19 7.11 19.24
C GLN A 21 -8.76 7.37 18.76
N ASN A 22 -7.79 7.28 19.65
CA ASN A 22 -6.37 7.54 19.33
C ASN A 22 -5.83 6.59 18.24
N VAL A 23 -6.18 5.30 18.32
CA VAL A 23 -5.74 4.30 17.33
C VAL A 23 -6.49 4.47 16.02
N TRP A 24 -7.78 4.83 16.08
CA TRP A 24 -8.57 5.17 14.91
C TRP A 24 -7.98 6.37 14.17
N ASP A 25 -7.67 7.46 14.86
CA ASP A 25 -7.07 8.67 14.30
C ASP A 25 -5.65 8.42 13.79
N TYR A 26 -4.89 7.56 14.46
CA TYR A 26 -3.61 7.07 13.94
C TYR A 26 -3.75 6.35 12.60
N LEU A 27 -4.70 5.42 12.50
CA LEU A 27 -4.88 4.59 11.29
C LEU A 27 -5.47 5.42 10.14
N THR A 28 -6.50 6.20 10.43
CA THR A 28 -7.36 6.86 9.43
C THR A 28 -6.80 8.20 8.99
N GLY A 29 -6.16 8.95 9.88
CA GLY A 29 -5.71 10.32 9.65
C GLY A 29 -4.58 10.47 8.62
N GLY A 30 -4.41 11.70 8.15
CA GLY A 30 -3.36 12.16 7.25
C GLY A 30 -2.42 13.18 7.91
N ALA A 31 -1.63 13.87 7.09
CA ALA A 31 -0.79 14.98 7.51
C ALA A 31 -1.58 16.30 7.47
N GLU A 32 -1.29 17.19 8.40
CA GLU A 32 -1.80 18.57 8.49
C GLU A 32 -3.30 18.67 8.20
N SER A 33 -3.70 19.34 7.12
CA SER A 33 -5.09 19.53 6.70
C SER A 33 -5.69 18.32 5.96
N GLU A 34 -4.92 17.22 5.80
CA GLU A 34 -5.32 15.99 5.09
C GLU A 34 -5.67 16.22 3.60
N THR A 35 -5.12 17.26 3.00
CA THR A 35 -5.39 17.60 1.59
C THR A 35 -4.84 16.55 0.65
N THR A 36 -3.59 16.08 0.85
CA THR A 36 -3.01 14.99 0.04
C THR A 36 -3.81 13.71 0.18
N MET A 37 -4.27 13.38 1.39
CA MET A 37 -5.11 12.21 1.62
C MET A 37 -6.43 12.27 0.84
N ARG A 38 -7.08 13.44 0.81
CA ARG A 38 -8.28 13.65 0.00
C ARG A 38 -7.99 13.60 -1.50
N ARG A 39 -6.84 14.14 -1.94
CA ARG A 39 -6.39 14.06 -3.34
C ARG A 39 -6.12 12.63 -3.79
N ASN A 40 -5.63 11.75 -2.90
CA ASN A 40 -5.52 10.32 -3.22
C ASN A 40 -6.88 9.73 -3.63
N ARG A 41 -7.96 10.07 -2.92
CA ARG A 41 -9.29 9.60 -3.30
C ARG A 41 -9.84 10.32 -4.53
N LEU A 42 -9.67 11.65 -4.58
CA LEU A 42 -10.12 12.49 -5.69
C LEU A 42 -9.53 12.03 -7.03
N GLY A 43 -8.24 11.66 -7.07
CA GLY A 43 -7.59 11.18 -8.30
C GLY A 43 -8.29 9.95 -8.88
N PHE A 44 -8.72 9.01 -8.04
CA PHE A 44 -9.53 7.86 -8.51
C PHE A 44 -10.94 8.27 -8.93
N ASP A 45 -11.55 9.22 -8.22
CA ASP A 45 -12.91 9.68 -8.52
C ASP A 45 -12.95 10.55 -9.79
N ASN A 46 -11.81 11.15 -10.20
CA ASN A 46 -11.64 11.88 -11.47
C ASN A 46 -11.47 10.97 -12.70
N LEU A 47 -11.55 9.67 -12.53
CA LEU A 47 -11.43 8.68 -13.59
C LEU A 47 -12.70 7.85 -13.71
N ALA A 48 -13.21 7.69 -14.93
CA ALA A 48 -14.26 6.72 -15.26
C ALA A 48 -13.68 5.54 -16.04
N LEU A 49 -14.32 4.39 -15.90
CA LEU A 49 -14.02 3.17 -16.66
C LEU A 49 -14.82 3.16 -17.97
N ARG A 50 -14.23 2.66 -19.05
CA ARG A 50 -14.80 2.59 -20.40
C ARG A 50 -15.03 1.13 -20.79
N PRO A 51 -16.26 0.59 -20.68
CA PRO A 51 -16.56 -0.81 -20.97
C PRO A 51 -16.51 -1.14 -22.47
N ARG A 52 -16.23 -2.42 -22.77
CA ARG A 52 -16.45 -3.04 -24.08
C ARG A 52 -17.52 -4.10 -23.94
N VAL A 53 -18.40 -4.20 -24.93
CA VAL A 53 -19.53 -5.13 -24.93
C VAL A 53 -19.31 -6.26 -25.93
N LEU A 54 -20.08 -7.34 -25.80
CA LEU A 54 -20.05 -8.52 -26.67
C LEU A 54 -18.68 -9.20 -26.75
N VAL A 55 -17.95 -9.16 -25.63
CA VAL A 55 -16.72 -9.94 -25.42
C VAL A 55 -17.07 -11.16 -24.57
N ASP A 56 -16.57 -12.34 -24.95
CA ASP A 56 -16.70 -13.52 -24.09
C ASP A 56 -15.84 -13.38 -22.84
N VAL A 57 -16.49 -13.23 -21.71
CA VAL A 57 -15.90 -13.11 -20.36
C VAL A 57 -16.33 -14.26 -19.44
N SER A 58 -16.68 -15.40 -20.01
CA SER A 58 -17.11 -16.58 -19.23
C SER A 58 -16.00 -17.15 -18.34
N THR A 59 -14.73 -16.84 -18.63
CA THR A 59 -13.58 -17.23 -17.83
C THR A 59 -12.65 -16.03 -17.62
N ILE A 60 -12.44 -15.64 -16.37
CA ILE A 60 -11.60 -14.48 -16.01
C ILE A 60 -10.44 -14.92 -15.10
N ASP A 61 -9.21 -14.52 -15.45
CA ASP A 61 -8.02 -14.62 -14.60
C ASP A 61 -7.61 -13.22 -14.13
N ALA A 62 -7.88 -12.89 -12.87
CA ALA A 62 -7.50 -11.63 -12.25
C ALA A 62 -6.09 -11.65 -11.65
N GLY A 63 -5.32 -12.72 -11.84
CA GLY A 63 -4.00 -12.85 -11.27
C GLY A 63 -2.92 -12.12 -12.06
N THR A 64 -1.80 -11.83 -11.37
CA THR A 64 -0.59 -11.24 -11.95
C THR A 64 0.67 -11.89 -11.38
N THR A 65 1.84 -11.51 -11.90
CA THR A 65 3.14 -11.90 -11.34
C THR A 65 3.86 -10.65 -10.88
N PHE A 66 4.46 -10.67 -9.70
CA PHE A 66 5.28 -9.57 -9.17
C PHE A 66 6.60 -10.16 -8.63
N LEU A 67 7.73 -9.64 -9.09
CA LEU A 67 9.08 -10.17 -8.76
C LEU A 67 9.17 -11.71 -8.90
N GLY A 68 8.58 -12.26 -9.95
CA GLY A 68 8.56 -13.71 -10.22
C GLY A 68 7.53 -14.52 -9.43
N HIS A 69 6.80 -13.93 -8.48
CA HIS A 69 5.80 -14.60 -7.66
C HIS A 69 4.37 -14.36 -8.18
N ARG A 70 3.59 -15.44 -8.29
CA ARG A 70 2.16 -15.34 -8.67
C ARG A 70 1.36 -14.71 -7.55
N LEU A 71 0.56 -13.71 -7.89
CA LEU A 71 -0.48 -13.10 -7.03
C LEU A 71 -1.85 -13.53 -7.54
N ARG A 72 -2.75 -13.86 -6.62
CA ARG A 72 -4.14 -14.24 -6.94
C ARG A 72 -4.93 -13.07 -7.55
N ILE A 73 -4.68 -11.85 -7.09
CA ILE A 73 -5.14 -10.57 -7.67
C ILE A 73 -3.99 -9.54 -7.58
N PRO A 74 -4.00 -8.44 -8.34
CA PRO A 74 -2.92 -7.46 -8.33
C PRO A 74 -2.96 -6.54 -7.10
N VAL A 75 -3.19 -7.11 -5.92
CA VAL A 75 -3.29 -6.38 -4.64
C VAL A 75 -2.34 -6.99 -3.62
N MET A 76 -1.46 -6.17 -3.06
CA MET A 76 -0.50 -6.52 -2.03
C MET A 76 -0.81 -5.78 -0.73
N LEU A 77 -0.19 -6.22 0.37
CA LEU A 77 -0.37 -5.65 1.70
C LEU A 77 0.77 -4.68 1.99
N ALA A 78 0.45 -3.37 2.11
CA ALA A 78 1.43 -2.30 2.30
C ALA A 78 2.17 -2.39 3.64
N PRO A 79 3.40 -1.85 3.76
CA PRO A 79 4.12 -1.82 5.03
C PRO A 79 3.45 -0.85 6.01
N ILE A 80 2.85 -1.36 7.07
CA ILE A 80 2.24 -0.59 8.15
C ILE A 80 3.04 -0.79 9.43
N GLY A 81 3.45 0.31 10.05
CA GLY A 81 4.07 0.29 11.38
C GLY A 81 3.04 0.09 12.50
N SER A 82 3.52 -0.43 13.63
CA SER A 82 2.71 -0.56 14.86
C SER A 82 1.41 -1.38 14.69
N LEU A 83 1.43 -2.42 13.85
CA LEU A 83 0.28 -3.29 13.59
C LEU A 83 -0.28 -3.95 14.87
N GLN A 84 0.55 -4.14 15.90
CA GLN A 84 0.14 -4.65 17.21
C GLN A 84 -0.87 -3.74 17.94
N THR A 85 -1.08 -2.52 17.48
CA THR A 85 -2.15 -1.64 17.99
C THR A 85 -3.52 -1.94 17.35
N LEU A 86 -3.53 -2.64 16.23
CA LEU A 86 -4.74 -2.99 15.47
C LEU A 86 -5.23 -4.41 15.77
N THR A 87 -4.30 -5.32 15.98
CA THR A 87 -4.55 -6.72 16.38
C THR A 87 -3.38 -7.23 17.22
N PRO A 88 -3.61 -8.05 18.26
CA PRO A 88 -2.55 -8.54 19.13
C PRO A 88 -1.41 -9.26 18.38
N GLU A 89 -1.73 -10.00 17.32
CA GLU A 89 -0.76 -10.75 16.50
C GLU A 89 0.10 -9.86 15.60
N GLY A 90 -0.26 -8.59 15.43
CA GLY A 90 0.49 -7.61 14.64
C GLY A 90 0.85 -8.10 13.24
N GLY A 91 2.14 -8.05 12.88
CA GLY A 91 2.64 -8.46 11.57
C GLY A 91 2.44 -9.94 11.23
N VAL A 92 2.32 -10.82 12.24
CA VAL A 92 2.04 -12.26 12.05
C VAL A 92 0.66 -12.48 11.42
N ALA A 93 -0.37 -11.73 11.87
CA ALA A 93 -1.71 -11.82 11.28
C ALA A 93 -1.69 -11.44 9.79
N VAL A 94 -0.90 -10.43 9.42
CA VAL A 94 -0.73 -10.00 8.02
C VAL A 94 -0.03 -11.07 7.18
N ALA A 95 1.06 -11.63 7.68
CA ALA A 95 1.83 -12.66 6.98
C ALA A 95 0.98 -13.92 6.71
N LYS A 96 0.23 -14.38 7.70
CA LYS A 96 -0.71 -15.51 7.57
C LYS A 96 -1.87 -15.22 6.63
N ALA A 97 -2.41 -14.00 6.65
CA ALA A 97 -3.46 -13.60 5.73
C ALA A 97 -2.96 -13.56 4.27
N ALA A 98 -1.75 -13.05 4.05
CA ALA A 98 -1.11 -13.04 2.73
C ALA A 98 -0.93 -14.46 2.18
N GLU A 99 -0.45 -15.39 3.01
CA GLU A 99 -0.30 -16.80 2.64
C GLU A 99 -1.65 -17.46 2.32
N GLN A 100 -2.62 -17.30 3.21
CA GLN A 100 -3.95 -17.90 3.05
C GLN A 100 -4.66 -17.41 1.78
N PHE A 101 -4.51 -16.14 1.44
CA PHE A 101 -5.14 -15.56 0.26
C PHE A 101 -4.33 -15.79 -1.02
N GLY A 102 -3.01 -15.83 -0.96
CA GLY A 102 -2.12 -15.93 -2.12
C GLY A 102 -1.67 -14.55 -2.63
N THR A 103 -1.14 -13.73 -1.74
CA THR A 103 -0.53 -12.43 -2.07
C THR A 103 0.77 -12.19 -1.31
N ILE A 104 1.41 -11.04 -1.55
CA ILE A 104 2.64 -10.60 -0.90
C ILE A 104 2.32 -9.57 0.18
N ASN A 105 3.00 -9.67 1.34
CA ASN A 105 3.00 -8.63 2.34
C ASN A 105 4.36 -7.93 2.42
N PHE A 106 4.30 -6.62 2.65
CA PHE A 106 5.45 -5.81 3.01
C PHE A 106 5.51 -5.69 4.53
N VAL A 107 6.61 -6.15 5.13
CA VAL A 107 6.83 -6.13 6.57
C VAL A 107 7.62 -4.88 6.95
N SER A 108 6.99 -3.98 7.70
CA SER A 108 7.64 -2.74 8.14
C SER A 108 8.64 -3.00 9.25
N SER A 109 9.81 -2.34 9.19
CA SER A 109 10.84 -2.35 10.24
C SER A 109 10.35 -1.83 11.61
N VAL A 110 9.19 -1.19 11.66
CA VAL A 110 8.60 -0.61 12.87
C VAL A 110 7.28 -1.27 13.27
N THR A 111 7.05 -2.51 12.85
CA THR A 111 5.94 -3.35 13.33
C THR A 111 6.45 -4.42 14.31
N GLN A 112 5.53 -5.02 15.05
CA GLN A 112 5.77 -6.13 15.96
C GLN A 112 4.94 -7.36 15.51
N PRO A 113 5.37 -8.60 15.90
CA PRO A 113 6.62 -8.94 16.56
C PRO A 113 7.85 -8.76 15.65
N SER A 114 9.00 -9.36 15.99
CA SER A 114 10.25 -9.22 15.22
C SER A 114 10.13 -9.70 13.76
N LEU A 115 11.02 -9.21 12.91
CA LEU A 115 11.05 -9.61 11.51
C LEU A 115 11.23 -11.13 11.32
N GLU A 116 11.97 -11.78 12.24
CA GLU A 116 12.19 -13.23 12.25
C GLU A 116 10.90 -14.00 12.60
N GLU A 117 10.18 -13.54 13.61
CA GLU A 117 8.91 -14.17 14.01
C GLU A 117 7.85 -14.03 12.93
N ILE A 118 7.78 -12.85 12.28
CA ILE A 118 6.86 -12.63 11.15
C ILE A 118 7.26 -13.50 9.97
N ALA A 119 8.55 -13.61 9.66
CA ALA A 119 9.04 -14.46 8.58
C ALA A 119 8.71 -15.93 8.81
N ALA A 120 8.91 -16.43 10.06
CA ALA A 120 8.64 -17.82 10.44
C ALA A 120 7.14 -18.17 10.45
N ALA A 121 6.25 -17.16 10.54
CA ALA A 121 4.81 -17.38 10.64
C ALA A 121 4.13 -17.74 9.31
N SER A 122 4.83 -17.62 8.17
CA SER A 122 4.26 -17.80 6.83
C SER A 122 5.33 -18.20 5.83
N SER A 123 5.00 -19.11 4.92
CA SER A 123 5.87 -19.51 3.79
C SER A 123 5.69 -18.62 2.55
N SER A 124 4.69 -17.71 2.52
CA SER A 124 4.45 -16.85 1.36
C SER A 124 5.60 -15.87 1.13
N PRO A 125 5.83 -15.43 -0.12
CA PRO A 125 6.79 -14.39 -0.43
C PRO A 125 6.49 -13.12 0.37
N LYS A 126 7.54 -12.52 0.93
CA LYS A 126 7.45 -11.29 1.73
C LYS A 126 8.58 -10.33 1.44
N VAL A 127 8.29 -9.05 1.52
CA VAL A 127 9.23 -7.94 1.33
C VAL A 127 9.51 -7.30 2.67
N PHE A 128 10.78 -7.03 2.99
CA PHE A 128 11.11 -6.25 4.18
C PHE A 128 11.20 -4.77 3.83
N GLN A 129 10.53 -3.91 4.56
CA GLN A 129 10.56 -2.46 4.39
C GLN A 129 11.35 -1.80 5.52
N LEU A 130 12.34 -0.99 5.16
CA LEU A 130 13.23 -0.29 6.08
C LEU A 130 12.93 1.21 6.16
N TYR A 131 12.87 1.73 7.41
CA TYR A 131 13.23 3.10 7.77
C TYR A 131 14.62 3.08 8.38
N VAL A 132 15.52 3.97 7.97
CA VAL A 132 16.90 4.00 8.47
C VAL A 132 16.94 4.72 9.83
N HIS A 133 17.17 3.95 10.87
CA HIS A 133 17.16 4.42 12.26
C HIS A 133 18.54 4.35 12.93
N GLY A 134 19.60 4.11 12.18
CA GLY A 134 20.97 4.02 12.66
C GLY A 134 21.97 4.26 11.53
N ASP A 135 23.24 4.14 11.85
CA ASP A 135 24.34 4.25 10.89
C ASP A 135 24.40 3.06 9.92
N MET A 136 25.33 3.08 8.97
CA MET A 136 25.48 2.02 7.97
C MET A 136 25.79 0.64 8.58
N LYS A 137 26.45 0.58 9.76
CA LYS A 137 26.66 -0.70 10.46
C LYS A 137 25.34 -1.24 11.02
N TRP A 138 24.50 -0.37 11.52
CA TRP A 138 23.14 -0.76 11.92
C TRP A 138 22.34 -1.26 10.72
N VAL A 139 22.40 -0.58 9.57
CA VAL A 139 21.73 -1.01 8.33
C VAL A 139 22.23 -2.39 7.90
N GLU A 140 23.54 -2.61 7.89
CA GLU A 140 24.16 -3.91 7.58
C GLU A 140 23.64 -5.03 8.51
N SER A 141 23.53 -4.74 9.80
CA SER A 141 23.01 -5.71 10.78
C SER A 141 21.54 -6.09 10.50
N ILE A 142 20.70 -5.12 10.09
CA ILE A 142 19.32 -5.38 9.71
C ILE A 142 19.25 -6.22 8.43
N ILE A 143 20.04 -5.86 7.41
CA ILE A 143 20.10 -6.59 6.14
C ILE A 143 20.53 -8.06 6.38
N ALA A 144 21.51 -8.30 7.21
CA ALA A 144 21.95 -9.65 7.54
C ALA A 144 20.82 -10.49 8.18
N ARG A 145 20.03 -9.89 9.07
CA ARG A 145 18.85 -10.53 9.68
C ARG A 145 17.76 -10.80 8.63
N VAL A 146 17.48 -9.83 7.76
CA VAL A 146 16.48 -9.96 6.68
C VAL A 146 16.83 -11.11 5.73
N LYS A 147 18.11 -11.20 5.30
CA LYS A 147 18.59 -12.31 4.46
C LYS A 147 18.50 -13.66 5.17
N LYS A 148 18.93 -13.73 6.44
CA LYS A 148 18.83 -14.94 7.26
C LYS A 148 17.39 -15.40 7.48
N ALA A 149 16.46 -14.46 7.62
CA ALA A 149 15.04 -14.75 7.80
C ALA A 149 14.32 -15.14 6.49
N GLY A 150 14.98 -15.07 5.33
CA GLY A 150 14.45 -15.53 4.05
C GLY A 150 13.43 -14.57 3.41
N TYR A 151 13.61 -13.26 3.57
CA TYR A 151 12.83 -12.27 2.82
C TYR A 151 13.23 -12.29 1.33
N HIS A 152 12.24 -12.07 0.46
CA HIS A 152 12.41 -12.23 -1.00
C HIS A 152 12.81 -10.93 -1.70
N ALA A 153 12.57 -9.78 -1.09
CA ALA A 153 12.96 -8.47 -1.60
C ALA A 153 13.15 -7.48 -0.45
N PHE A 154 13.86 -6.39 -0.75
CA PHE A 154 14.14 -5.30 0.19
C PHE A 154 13.52 -4.00 -0.31
N CYS A 155 12.78 -3.31 0.54
CA CYS A 155 12.10 -2.05 0.24
C CYS A 155 12.66 -0.93 1.12
N LEU A 156 13.29 0.06 0.50
CA LEU A 156 13.73 1.28 1.19
C LEU A 156 12.67 2.37 1.05
N THR A 157 12.25 2.96 2.17
CA THR A 157 11.31 4.08 2.18
C THR A 157 12.06 5.39 2.23
N VAL A 158 11.79 6.31 1.28
CA VAL A 158 12.54 7.56 1.11
C VAL A 158 11.70 8.83 1.30
N ASP A 159 10.38 8.72 1.43
CA ASP A 159 9.45 9.85 1.65
C ASP A 159 9.34 10.29 3.13
N THR A 160 10.22 9.80 4.00
CA THR A 160 10.18 10.00 5.46
C THR A 160 11.42 10.67 6.02
N ALA A 161 12.12 11.51 5.23
CA ALA A 161 13.24 12.32 5.71
C ALA A 161 12.87 13.09 6.99
N TYR A 162 11.65 13.56 7.06
CA TYR A 162 11.01 14.08 8.27
C TYR A 162 9.66 13.38 8.46
N TYR A 163 9.25 13.22 9.72
CA TYR A 163 7.93 12.68 10.02
C TYR A 163 6.86 13.75 9.84
N GLY A 164 5.90 13.49 8.97
CA GLY A 164 4.80 14.42 8.67
C GLY A 164 3.99 14.75 9.93
N ARG A 165 3.60 16.02 10.07
CA ARG A 165 2.77 16.46 11.19
C ARG A 165 1.35 15.90 11.05
N ARG A 166 0.92 15.07 11.98
CA ARG A 166 -0.39 14.42 11.98
C ARG A 166 -1.26 15.05 13.05
N GLU A 167 -2.11 15.98 12.63
CA GLU A 167 -2.89 16.86 13.52
C GLU A 167 -3.80 16.06 14.46
N ARG A 168 -4.51 15.05 13.98
CA ARG A 168 -5.39 14.21 14.85
C ARG A 168 -4.59 13.60 15.99
N GLN A 169 -3.46 12.94 15.70
CA GLN A 169 -2.60 12.36 16.73
C GLN A 169 -2.02 13.41 17.71
N THR A 170 -1.69 14.60 17.18
CA THR A 170 -1.15 15.69 18.01
C THR A 170 -2.22 16.22 18.96
N MET A 171 -3.46 16.39 18.50
CA MET A 171 -4.59 16.79 19.34
C MET A 171 -4.92 15.74 20.41
N ASP A 172 -4.83 14.46 20.05
CA ASP A 172 -5.00 13.35 20.99
C ASP A 172 -3.86 13.18 21.98
N ARG A 173 -2.74 13.91 21.79
CA ARG A 173 -1.50 13.76 22.57
C ARG A 173 -1.02 12.30 22.66
N TRP A 174 -1.21 11.55 21.56
CA TRP A 174 -0.90 10.14 21.48
C TRP A 174 0.14 9.86 20.40
N LEU A 175 1.02 8.88 20.68
CA LEU A 175 2.02 8.39 19.74
C LEU A 175 1.92 6.86 19.63
N PRO A 176 2.01 6.29 18.42
CA PRO A 176 2.10 4.86 18.24
C PRO A 176 3.39 4.32 18.89
N PRO A 177 3.42 3.04 19.34
CA PRO A 177 4.57 2.47 20.02
C PRO A 177 5.92 2.74 19.33
N ALA A 178 5.98 2.60 18.03
CA ALA A 178 7.19 2.83 17.24
C ALA A 178 7.71 4.30 17.28
N ARG A 179 6.92 5.25 17.80
CA ARG A 179 7.27 6.69 17.88
C ARG A 179 7.47 7.19 19.32
N ARG A 180 7.28 6.33 20.32
CA ARG A 180 7.48 6.71 21.74
C ARG A 180 8.94 6.91 22.08
N THR A 181 9.83 6.18 21.41
CA THR A 181 11.27 6.36 21.49
C THR A 181 11.77 6.62 20.07
N PRO A 182 11.71 7.88 19.58
CA PRO A 182 12.08 8.18 18.21
C PRO A 182 13.59 7.99 18.02
N PRO A 183 14.02 7.40 16.89
CA PRO A 183 15.42 7.39 16.51
C PRO A 183 15.90 8.78 16.18
N ASP A 184 17.23 8.96 16.09
CA ASP A 184 17.80 10.20 15.57
C ASP A 184 17.32 10.43 14.13
N PRO A 185 16.56 11.50 13.86
CA PRO A 185 15.98 11.74 12.54
C PRO A 185 17.04 11.98 11.45
N ARG A 186 18.28 12.31 11.84
CA ARG A 186 19.36 12.58 10.89
C ARG A 186 19.68 11.35 10.04
N TYR A 187 19.56 10.13 10.56
CA TYR A 187 19.85 8.92 9.80
C TYR A 187 18.94 8.78 8.56
N GLN A 188 17.64 9.00 8.72
CA GLN A 188 16.71 8.95 7.60
C GLN A 188 16.82 10.20 6.71
N ALA A 189 17.06 11.38 7.30
CA ALA A 189 17.14 12.65 6.59
C ALA A 189 18.41 12.81 5.75
N SER A 190 19.48 12.05 6.05
CA SER A 190 20.76 12.10 5.33
C SER A 190 20.86 11.08 4.17
N LEU A 191 19.79 10.36 3.87
CA LEU A 191 19.79 9.43 2.72
C LEU A 191 19.97 10.20 1.41
N THR A 192 20.88 9.69 0.59
CA THR A 192 21.14 10.16 -0.78
C THR A 192 21.05 8.97 -1.75
N TRP A 193 21.14 9.22 -3.04
CA TRP A 193 21.17 8.17 -4.05
C TRP A 193 22.38 7.24 -3.85
N GLU A 194 23.55 7.79 -3.49
CA GLU A 194 24.77 7.01 -3.23
C GLU A 194 24.59 6.11 -1.99
N THR A 195 23.93 6.60 -0.93
CA THR A 195 23.61 5.75 0.23
C THR A 195 22.57 4.69 -0.10
N MET A 196 21.60 5.00 -0.96
CA MET A 196 20.63 4.03 -1.46
C MET A 196 21.34 2.91 -2.25
N ASP A 197 22.29 3.24 -3.13
CA ASP A 197 23.08 2.25 -3.89
C ASP A 197 23.87 1.32 -2.95
N ALA A 198 24.53 1.89 -1.95
CA ALA A 198 25.26 1.10 -0.95
C ALA A 198 24.32 0.13 -0.20
N ILE A 199 23.11 0.56 0.16
CA ILE A 199 22.09 -0.28 0.80
C ILE A 199 21.61 -1.38 -0.17
N LYS A 200 21.37 -1.04 -1.44
CA LYS A 200 20.94 -1.97 -2.49
C LYS A 200 21.99 -3.06 -2.70
N GLU A 201 23.26 -2.68 -2.83
CA GLU A 201 24.39 -3.62 -2.99
C GLU A 201 24.52 -4.57 -1.79
N MET A 202 24.46 -4.02 -0.56
CA MET A 202 24.47 -4.82 0.67
C MET A 202 23.30 -5.80 0.74
N ALA A 203 22.11 -5.36 0.35
CA ALA A 203 20.92 -6.20 0.38
C ALA A 203 21.07 -7.40 -0.57
N GLY A 204 21.55 -7.18 -1.80
CA GLY A 204 21.71 -8.23 -2.80
C GLY A 204 20.43 -9.02 -3.05
N LEU A 205 19.29 -8.36 -2.91
CA LEU A 205 17.92 -8.84 -3.13
C LEU A 205 17.24 -7.90 -4.13
N PRO A 206 16.18 -8.33 -4.82
CA PRO A 206 15.35 -7.40 -5.58
C PRO A 206 15.02 -6.16 -4.74
N PHE A 207 15.26 -4.97 -5.32
CA PHE A 207 15.23 -3.71 -4.57
C PHE A 207 14.06 -2.82 -4.97
N ILE A 208 13.30 -2.38 -3.97
CA ILE A 208 12.10 -1.56 -4.14
C ILE A 208 12.35 -0.19 -3.52
N LEU A 209 12.18 0.87 -4.29
CA LEU A 209 12.29 2.25 -3.81
C LEU A 209 10.89 2.82 -3.57
N LYS A 210 10.50 2.96 -2.29
CA LYS A 210 9.16 3.43 -1.89
C LYS A 210 9.16 4.90 -1.51
N GLY A 211 8.22 5.65 -2.10
CA GLY A 211 8.04 7.08 -1.82
C GLY A 211 8.37 7.96 -3.01
N VAL A 212 8.56 7.38 -4.18
CA VAL A 212 8.75 8.12 -5.44
C VAL A 212 7.45 8.79 -5.84
N ALA A 213 7.52 10.08 -6.19
CA ALA A 213 6.35 10.92 -6.45
C ALA A 213 6.45 11.76 -7.74
N THR A 214 7.57 11.72 -8.46
CA THR A 214 7.86 12.52 -9.64
C THR A 214 8.49 11.69 -10.76
N ALA A 215 8.34 12.14 -12.00
CA ALA A 215 8.98 11.55 -13.17
C ALA A 215 10.50 11.68 -13.10
N GLU A 216 11.01 12.80 -12.56
CA GLU A 216 12.44 13.05 -12.39
C GLU A 216 13.10 12.03 -11.48
N ASP A 217 12.53 11.79 -10.30
CA ASP A 217 13.05 10.77 -9.38
C ASP A 217 12.89 9.35 -9.93
N ALA A 218 11.84 9.09 -10.68
CA ALA A 218 11.65 7.81 -11.35
C ALA A 218 12.72 7.55 -12.41
N ALA A 219 13.10 8.56 -13.21
CA ALA A 219 14.17 8.47 -14.18
C ALA A 219 15.52 8.18 -13.49
N ILE A 220 15.83 8.88 -12.41
CA ILE A 220 17.05 8.62 -11.62
C ILE A 220 17.02 7.21 -11.02
N ALA A 221 15.89 6.77 -10.43
CA ALA A 221 15.76 5.44 -9.86
C ALA A 221 16.07 4.33 -10.88
N VAL A 222 15.68 4.52 -12.14
CA VAL A 222 15.96 3.57 -13.20
C VAL A 222 17.44 3.58 -13.62
N GLU A 223 18.09 4.75 -13.58
CA GLU A 223 19.54 4.87 -13.81
C GLU A 223 20.34 4.16 -12.71
N HIS A 224 19.83 4.15 -11.48
CA HIS A 224 20.35 3.42 -10.34
C HIS A 224 19.88 1.94 -10.30
N GLU A 225 19.29 1.42 -11.38
CA GLU A 225 18.88 0.01 -11.53
C GLU A 225 18.00 -0.49 -10.38
N VAL A 226 17.01 0.31 -9.96
CA VAL A 226 15.98 -0.09 -9.01
C VAL A 226 15.01 -1.04 -9.71
N ASP A 227 14.76 -2.23 -9.13
CA ASP A 227 13.87 -3.23 -9.75
C ASP A 227 12.40 -2.80 -9.74
N VAL A 228 11.98 -2.12 -8.66
CA VAL A 228 10.60 -1.68 -8.49
C VAL A 228 10.53 -0.23 -8.00
N ILE A 229 9.80 0.59 -8.71
CA ILE A 229 9.41 1.94 -8.26
C ILE A 229 8.05 1.83 -7.56
N TYR A 230 8.03 2.16 -6.27
CA TYR A 230 6.81 2.16 -5.47
C TYR A 230 6.33 3.60 -5.28
N ILE A 231 5.36 4.00 -6.10
CA ILE A 231 4.72 5.31 -6.03
C ILE A 231 3.92 5.40 -4.72
N SER A 232 4.29 6.36 -3.87
CA SER A 232 3.65 6.54 -2.58
C SER A 232 3.81 7.97 -2.08
N ASN A 233 2.75 8.53 -1.52
CA ASN A 233 2.77 9.71 -0.67
C ASN A 233 2.45 9.33 0.79
N HIS A 234 2.75 8.06 1.16
CA HIS A 234 2.49 7.51 2.49
C HIS A 234 1.00 7.52 2.88
N GLY A 235 0.11 7.42 1.90
CA GLY A 235 -1.33 7.53 2.13
C GLY A 235 -1.79 8.93 2.57
N GLY A 236 -1.05 9.98 2.16
CA GLY A 236 -1.29 11.37 2.54
C GLY A 236 -0.84 11.69 3.98
N ARG A 237 0.16 10.97 4.50
CA ARG A 237 0.60 11.05 5.90
C ARG A 237 1.97 11.72 6.08
N GLN A 238 2.60 12.19 4.99
CA GLN A 238 3.90 12.84 4.97
C GLN A 238 3.77 14.28 4.47
N LEU A 239 4.15 14.62 3.27
CA LEU A 239 3.96 15.95 2.71
C LEU A 239 2.47 16.18 2.45
N ASP A 240 1.87 17.17 3.12
CA ASP A 240 0.51 17.61 2.75
C ASP A 240 0.56 18.56 1.55
N HIS A 241 -0.58 18.83 0.94
CA HIS A 241 -0.72 19.57 -0.32
C HIS A 241 0.02 18.96 -1.53
N GLY A 242 0.49 17.69 -1.44
CA GLY A 242 1.00 16.92 -2.57
C GLY A 242 -0.12 16.42 -3.49
N ARG A 243 0.28 15.75 -4.58
CA ARG A 243 -0.63 15.14 -5.58
C ARG A 243 -1.19 13.80 -5.06
N GLY A 244 -2.28 13.35 -5.64
CA GLY A 244 -2.76 11.96 -5.52
C GLY A 244 -1.84 10.99 -6.24
N THR A 245 -1.65 9.79 -5.69
CA THR A 245 -0.68 8.82 -6.28
C THR A 245 -1.09 8.33 -7.65
N ILE A 246 -2.40 8.18 -7.92
CA ILE A 246 -2.88 7.81 -9.25
C ILE A 246 -2.61 8.90 -10.29
N ASP A 247 -2.56 10.18 -9.88
CA ASP A 247 -2.26 11.31 -10.77
C ASP A 247 -0.77 11.39 -11.13
N MET A 248 0.11 10.78 -10.31
CA MET A 248 1.55 10.67 -10.56
C MET A 248 1.87 9.49 -11.50
N LEU A 249 1.03 8.46 -11.51
CA LEU A 249 1.30 7.19 -12.16
C LEU A 249 1.65 7.30 -13.66
N PRO A 250 0.91 8.02 -14.51
CA PRO A 250 1.21 8.06 -15.95
C PRO A 250 2.58 8.65 -16.27
N GLU A 251 3.00 9.73 -15.60
CA GLU A 251 4.30 10.35 -15.83
C GLU A 251 5.46 9.46 -15.34
N ILE A 252 5.28 8.76 -14.22
CA ILE A 252 6.28 7.85 -13.67
C ILE A 252 6.43 6.60 -14.55
N VAL A 253 5.31 6.04 -15.04
CA VAL A 253 5.34 4.92 -16.01
C VAL A 253 6.09 5.33 -17.29
N ALA A 254 5.84 6.52 -17.80
CA ALA A 254 6.53 7.05 -18.99
C ALA A 254 8.04 7.23 -18.72
N ALA A 255 8.42 7.79 -17.58
CA ALA A 255 9.83 8.00 -17.21
C ALA A 255 10.57 6.67 -16.97
N ALA A 256 9.91 5.71 -16.36
CA ALA A 256 10.49 4.38 -16.13
C ALA A 256 10.73 3.62 -17.45
N GLY A 257 9.90 3.83 -18.47
CA GLY A 257 10.09 3.25 -19.80
C GLY A 257 10.14 1.71 -19.82
N GLY A 258 9.48 1.04 -18.88
CA GLY A 258 9.48 -0.42 -18.76
C GLY A 258 10.74 -1.02 -18.13
N ARG A 259 11.69 -0.22 -17.64
CA ARG A 259 12.95 -0.67 -17.03
C ARG A 259 12.80 -1.08 -15.55
N ALA A 260 11.71 -0.71 -14.90
CA ALA A 260 11.35 -1.13 -13.55
C ALA A 260 9.88 -1.50 -13.47
N GLU A 261 9.50 -2.43 -12.59
CA GLU A 261 8.08 -2.66 -12.29
C GLU A 261 7.52 -1.46 -11.49
N ILE A 262 6.28 -1.07 -11.76
CA ILE A 262 5.63 0.07 -11.07
C ILE A 262 4.50 -0.44 -10.20
N ILE A 263 4.53 -0.08 -8.93
CA ILE A 263 3.43 -0.31 -7.99
C ILE A 263 3.05 0.99 -7.29
N LEU A 264 1.83 1.07 -6.75
CA LEU A 264 1.41 2.25 -5.98
C LEU A 264 0.51 1.90 -4.81
N ASP A 265 0.47 2.82 -3.83
CA ASP A 265 -0.53 2.85 -2.76
C ASP A 265 -1.22 4.23 -2.69
N GLY A 266 -2.14 4.39 -1.75
CA GLY A 266 -2.85 5.65 -1.50
C GLY A 266 -4.21 5.73 -2.19
N GLY A 267 -5.28 5.77 -1.42
CA GLY A 267 -6.65 5.98 -1.92
C GLY A 267 -7.37 4.74 -2.47
N ILE A 268 -6.75 3.57 -2.47
CA ILE A 268 -7.30 2.33 -3.04
C ILE A 268 -8.22 1.67 -2.02
N LEU A 269 -9.51 1.59 -2.35
CA LEU A 269 -10.57 1.07 -1.48
C LEU A 269 -11.49 0.08 -2.19
N ARG A 270 -11.53 0.09 -3.52
CA ARG A 270 -12.44 -0.71 -4.35
C ARG A 270 -11.70 -1.46 -5.45
N GLY A 271 -12.26 -2.57 -5.92
CA GLY A 271 -11.72 -3.30 -7.07
C GLY A 271 -11.60 -2.45 -8.33
N THR A 272 -12.50 -1.49 -8.53
CA THR A 272 -12.42 -0.54 -9.65
C THR A 272 -11.24 0.41 -9.56
N ASP A 273 -10.80 0.79 -8.35
CA ASP A 273 -9.58 1.59 -8.17
C ASP A 273 -8.35 0.79 -8.61
N VAL A 274 -8.31 -0.49 -8.27
CA VAL A 274 -7.24 -1.40 -8.70
C VAL A 274 -7.16 -1.45 -10.22
N LEU A 275 -8.28 -1.67 -10.91
CA LEU A 275 -8.31 -1.75 -12.38
C LEU A 275 -7.93 -0.43 -13.06
N LYS A 276 -8.29 0.73 -12.49
CA LYS A 276 -7.83 2.04 -12.97
C LYS A 276 -6.30 2.15 -12.90
N ALA A 277 -5.71 1.72 -11.79
CA ALA A 277 -4.25 1.74 -11.63
C ALA A 277 -3.54 0.80 -12.63
N ILE A 278 -4.05 -0.43 -12.80
CA ILE A 278 -3.50 -1.38 -13.78
C ILE A 278 -3.63 -0.84 -15.20
N ALA A 279 -4.79 -0.27 -15.55
CA ALA A 279 -5.01 0.33 -16.88
C ALA A 279 -4.04 1.49 -17.18
N LEU A 280 -3.60 2.23 -16.17
CA LEU A 280 -2.63 3.32 -16.29
C LEU A 280 -1.16 2.86 -16.17
N GLY A 281 -0.90 1.55 -16.11
CA GLY A 281 0.43 0.98 -16.23
C GLY A 281 1.05 0.47 -14.92
N ALA A 282 0.31 0.43 -13.81
CA ALA A 282 0.79 -0.24 -12.62
C ALA A 282 0.79 -1.76 -12.79
N LYS A 283 1.81 -2.43 -12.25
CA LYS A 283 1.91 -3.89 -12.19
C LYS A 283 0.98 -4.49 -11.13
N ALA A 284 0.91 -3.83 -9.99
CA ALA A 284 0.06 -4.16 -8.86
C ALA A 284 -0.13 -2.92 -7.97
N VAL A 285 -1.00 -3.03 -6.99
CA VAL A 285 -1.23 -1.98 -5.98
C VAL A 285 -1.00 -2.53 -4.58
N ALA A 286 -0.80 -1.64 -3.61
CA ALA A 286 -0.76 -2.02 -2.20
C ALA A 286 -1.85 -1.28 -1.40
N ILE A 287 -2.56 -2.01 -0.54
CA ILE A 287 -3.57 -1.44 0.35
C ILE A 287 -2.98 -1.16 1.73
N GLY A 288 -3.19 0.05 2.24
CA GLY A 288 -2.77 0.47 3.58
C GLY A 288 -3.94 0.60 4.53
N LYS A 289 -4.73 1.68 4.44
CA LYS A 289 -5.86 1.91 5.36
C LYS A 289 -6.87 0.77 5.37
N LEU A 290 -7.25 0.25 4.19
CA LEU A 290 -8.18 -0.88 4.09
C LEU A 290 -7.64 -2.14 4.79
N GLN A 291 -6.33 -2.43 4.63
CA GLN A 291 -5.66 -3.49 5.39
C GLN A 291 -5.75 -3.27 6.90
N GLY A 292 -5.48 -2.05 7.36
CA GLY A 292 -5.53 -1.72 8.79
C GLY A 292 -6.94 -1.83 9.35
N TRP A 293 -7.96 -1.36 8.64
CA TRP A 293 -9.36 -1.50 9.05
C TRP A 293 -9.79 -2.98 9.09
N ALA A 294 -9.41 -3.76 8.09
CA ALA A 294 -9.73 -5.19 8.05
C ALA A 294 -9.10 -5.97 9.21
N LEU A 295 -7.84 -5.66 9.55
CA LEU A 295 -7.16 -6.23 10.72
C LEU A 295 -7.87 -5.83 12.02
N ALA A 296 -8.21 -4.56 12.19
CA ALA A 296 -8.91 -4.07 13.38
C ALA A 296 -10.34 -4.62 13.49
N ALA A 297 -10.98 -4.94 12.38
CA ALA A 297 -12.32 -5.54 12.36
C ALA A 297 -12.31 -6.99 12.87
N ALA A 298 -11.40 -7.84 12.38
CA ALA A 298 -11.40 -9.28 12.72
C ALA A 298 -10.03 -9.96 12.50
N GLY A 299 -8.91 -9.26 12.72
CA GLY A 299 -7.55 -9.84 12.63
C GLY A 299 -7.25 -10.44 11.26
N GLN A 300 -6.56 -11.59 11.24
CA GLN A 300 -6.24 -12.32 10.02
C GLN A 300 -7.49 -12.60 9.16
N ALA A 301 -8.57 -13.09 9.75
CA ALA A 301 -9.79 -13.44 9.03
C ALA A 301 -10.45 -12.23 8.37
N GLY A 302 -10.45 -11.08 9.03
CA GLY A 302 -10.93 -9.82 8.46
C GLY A 302 -10.11 -9.39 7.26
N LEU A 303 -8.78 -9.54 7.32
CA LEU A 303 -7.90 -9.17 6.20
C LEU A 303 -8.07 -10.11 5.01
N VAL A 304 -8.18 -11.42 5.22
CA VAL A 304 -8.49 -12.38 4.15
C VAL A 304 -9.82 -12.01 3.50
N ARG A 305 -10.84 -11.71 4.32
CA ARG A 305 -12.15 -11.34 3.82
C ARG A 305 -12.14 -10.04 2.99
N ALA A 306 -11.35 -9.04 3.40
CA ALA A 306 -11.18 -7.81 2.62
C ALA A 306 -10.60 -8.10 1.23
N LEU A 307 -9.61 -8.99 1.15
CA LEU A 307 -9.00 -9.40 -0.12
C LEU A 307 -9.98 -10.19 -1.01
N GLU A 308 -10.80 -11.07 -0.43
CA GLU A 308 -11.86 -11.79 -1.15
C GLU A 308 -12.94 -10.85 -1.70
N LEU A 309 -13.32 -9.82 -0.92
CA LEU A 309 -14.27 -8.82 -1.37
C LEU A 309 -13.70 -7.99 -2.54
N LEU A 310 -12.42 -7.58 -2.44
CA LEU A 310 -11.74 -6.91 -3.56
C LEU A 310 -11.63 -7.80 -4.79
N GLU A 311 -11.33 -9.10 -4.62
CA GLU A 311 -11.30 -10.06 -5.73
C GLU A 311 -12.64 -10.14 -6.45
N ASN A 312 -13.73 -10.24 -5.69
CA ASN A 312 -15.07 -10.26 -6.28
C ASN A 312 -15.36 -8.97 -7.07
N GLU A 313 -15.02 -7.80 -6.51
CA GLU A 313 -15.18 -6.52 -7.19
C GLU A 313 -14.31 -6.43 -8.46
N ILE A 314 -13.07 -6.93 -8.43
CA ILE A 314 -12.15 -6.94 -9.56
C ILE A 314 -12.71 -7.85 -10.68
N ILE A 315 -13.07 -9.10 -10.35
CA ILE A 315 -13.60 -10.04 -11.33
C ILE A 315 -14.89 -9.51 -11.95
N THR A 316 -15.81 -8.99 -11.13
CA THR A 316 -17.07 -8.41 -11.62
C THR A 316 -16.79 -7.23 -12.56
N ALA A 317 -15.90 -6.33 -12.17
CA ALA A 317 -15.58 -5.16 -13.00
C ALA A 317 -14.82 -5.55 -14.29
N MET A 318 -13.92 -6.54 -14.25
CA MET A 318 -13.27 -7.08 -15.46
C MET A 318 -14.30 -7.64 -16.43
N GLY A 319 -15.27 -8.43 -15.95
CA GLY A 319 -16.36 -8.94 -16.78
C GLY A 319 -17.19 -7.82 -17.42
N LEU A 320 -17.54 -6.80 -16.66
CA LEU A 320 -18.28 -5.64 -17.17
C LEU A 320 -17.45 -4.75 -18.12
N LEU A 321 -16.13 -4.76 -17.99
CA LEU A 321 -15.21 -4.07 -18.90
C LEU A 321 -14.95 -4.83 -20.20
N GLY A 322 -15.33 -6.10 -20.27
CA GLY A 322 -15.05 -6.96 -21.42
C GLY A 322 -13.57 -7.39 -21.48
N VAL A 323 -12.94 -7.64 -20.34
CA VAL A 323 -11.55 -8.15 -20.25
C VAL A 323 -11.50 -9.43 -19.42
N THR A 324 -10.68 -10.38 -19.86
CA THR A 324 -10.51 -11.70 -19.21
C THR A 324 -9.17 -11.83 -18.49
N ARG A 325 -8.20 -10.93 -18.77
CA ARG A 325 -6.88 -10.87 -18.13
C ARG A 325 -6.46 -9.42 -17.94
N LEU A 326 -5.66 -9.17 -16.93
CA LEU A 326 -5.19 -7.81 -16.57
C LEU A 326 -4.31 -7.17 -17.66
N ASP A 327 -3.56 -7.96 -18.42
CA ASP A 327 -2.69 -7.48 -19.51
C ASP A 327 -3.44 -6.89 -20.73
N GLN A 328 -4.75 -7.11 -20.79
CA GLN A 328 -5.63 -6.48 -21.79
C GLN A 328 -6.02 -5.04 -21.42
N LEU A 329 -5.85 -4.67 -20.15
CA LEU A 329 -6.12 -3.30 -19.70
C LEU A 329 -5.04 -2.34 -20.23
N SER A 330 -5.49 -1.17 -20.63
CA SER A 330 -4.64 -0.09 -21.14
C SER A 330 -5.28 1.26 -20.82
N PRO A 331 -4.62 2.40 -21.03
CA PRO A 331 -5.22 3.71 -20.85
C PRO A 331 -6.52 3.94 -21.64
N ALA A 332 -6.78 3.13 -22.69
CA ALA A 332 -8.04 3.18 -23.43
C ALA A 332 -9.28 2.77 -22.62
N TYR A 333 -9.08 2.06 -21.49
CA TYR A 333 -10.16 1.63 -20.59
C TYR A 333 -10.51 2.66 -19.52
N VAL A 334 -9.81 3.79 -19.47
CA VAL A 334 -10.10 4.89 -18.54
C VAL A 334 -10.28 6.20 -19.29
N CYS A 335 -11.02 7.13 -18.72
CA CYS A 335 -11.14 8.49 -19.23
C CYS A 335 -11.36 9.46 -18.06
N PRO A 336 -11.08 10.76 -18.24
CA PRO A 336 -11.41 11.77 -17.25
C PRO A 336 -12.91 11.79 -16.93
N ALA A 337 -13.24 12.00 -15.67
CA ALA A 337 -14.59 12.14 -15.15
C ALA A 337 -14.62 13.22 -14.06
N GLN A 338 -15.82 13.68 -13.72
CA GLN A 338 -15.97 14.57 -12.57
C GLN A 338 -16.41 13.75 -11.34
N PRO A 339 -15.86 14.04 -10.15
CA PRO A 339 -16.31 13.37 -8.94
C PRO A 339 -17.77 13.75 -8.65
N VAL A 340 -18.55 12.77 -8.17
CA VAL A 340 -19.99 12.95 -7.88
C VAL A 340 -20.26 13.32 -6.43
N ALA A 341 -19.23 13.27 -5.57
CA ALA A 341 -19.30 13.64 -4.17
C ALA A 341 -17.95 14.25 -3.72
N PRO A 342 -17.92 15.03 -2.63
CA PRO A 342 -16.68 15.52 -2.06
C PRO A 342 -15.76 14.36 -1.66
N ALA A 343 -14.52 14.37 -2.17
CA ALA A 343 -13.55 13.32 -1.90
C ALA A 343 -13.01 13.41 -0.46
N HIS A 344 -12.99 12.29 0.23
CA HIS A 344 -12.34 12.09 1.53
C HIS A 344 -11.97 10.60 1.69
N GLU A 345 -11.31 10.24 2.77
CA GLU A 345 -10.75 8.89 2.98
C GLU A 345 -11.76 7.74 2.94
N MET A 346 -13.07 8.04 3.05
CA MET A 346 -14.15 7.04 3.05
C MET A 346 -15.21 7.31 1.97
N SER A 347 -14.95 8.25 1.02
CA SER A 347 -15.97 8.63 0.01
C SER A 347 -16.32 7.50 -0.96
N ALA A 348 -15.54 6.42 -1.00
CA ALA A 348 -15.83 5.23 -1.80
C ALA A 348 -16.92 4.31 -1.20
N PHE A 349 -17.41 4.59 0.02
CA PHE A 349 -18.40 3.78 0.71
C PHE A 349 -19.80 4.40 0.59
N VAL A 350 -20.84 3.55 0.65
CA VAL A 350 -22.21 3.97 0.30
C VAL A 350 -23.00 4.47 1.52
N ARG A 351 -22.82 3.83 2.69
CA ARG A 351 -23.66 4.02 3.87
C ARG A 351 -23.03 4.84 4.98
N ILE A 352 -21.74 5.12 4.90
CA ILE A 352 -21.08 5.92 5.93
C ILE A 352 -21.59 7.36 5.83
N PRO A 353 -22.28 7.91 6.86
CA PRO A 353 -22.87 9.23 6.83
C PRO A 353 -21.83 10.32 6.55
N GLY A 354 -22.12 11.21 5.59
CA GLY A 354 -21.16 12.21 5.14
C GLY A 354 -19.86 11.59 4.60
N GLY A 355 -19.83 10.26 4.45
CA GLY A 355 -18.68 9.51 4.05
C GLY A 355 -17.56 9.49 5.10
N ARG A 356 -17.82 9.80 6.35
CA ARG A 356 -16.83 9.88 7.43
C ARG A 356 -17.34 9.28 8.73
N LEU A 357 -16.49 8.49 9.39
CA LEU A 357 -16.68 8.06 10.78
C LEU A 357 -15.68 8.86 11.64
N THR A 358 -16.22 9.58 12.60
CA THR A 358 -15.43 10.39 13.56
C THR A 358 -15.16 9.63 14.85
#